data_1105cb6515272835b5102c2b98d7b5b2
#
_entry.id   1105cb6515272835b5102c2b98d7b5b2
#
_cell.length_a   1.000
_cell.length_b   1.000
_cell.length_c   1.000
_cell.angle_alpha   90.00
_cell.angle_beta   90.00
_cell.angle_gamma   90.00
#
_symmetry.space_group_name_H-M   'P 1'
#
loop_
_entity.id
_entity.type
_entity.pdbx_description
1 polymer ?
#
loop_
_entity_poly.entity_id
_entity_poly.type
_entity_poly.pdbx_seq_one_letter_code
_entity_poly.pdbx_strand_id
1 'polypeptide(L)'
;MFESLSDRLSGVLDKLTKQGALSDADVSTALREVRVALLEADVSLPVARDFIKAVQEKATGQNVTKSVTPGQQVVKIVHDEMVHFLAGDDANAGQLKIDNAPAPILMVGLQGSGKTTTTAKLAKRLAERDKKRVLMASLDTNRPAAMEQLAILGTQIGVDTLPIIKGETPVQIAKRAKQQATLGGYDVYMLDTAGRLHIDQELIQQAADVRDVTKPRETLLVVDGLTGQDAVNVATEFDDKIGVSGVVLTRMDGDGRGGAALSMKAVTGKPIKFVGLGEKMDALEEFHPERIAGRILGMGDIVSLVEKAQETIEAEQAEKMMKRFVKGQFNMNDLKGQLEQMQKMGGMEGIMGMMPGMKKMAKQVEDAGFDDSVLKRQVALIQSMTKKERANPAILQASRKKRIARGAGMEVSDLNKLIKMHRQMADMMKKMGKMGKGGMMKQAMKGMMGKGGGLPAGMPADMDPKQLEATAKKLGGKMPGGLPGLGGGGLQLPPGLSGFGKKK
;
A
#
# COMPACT_ATOMS: atom_id res chain seq x y z
N MET A 1 -0.83 -4.66 8.28
CA MET A 1 -0.29 -3.41 8.87
C MET A 1 -1.35 -2.80 9.78
N PHE A 2 -1.02 -2.54 11.03
CA PHE A 2 -1.88 -1.89 12.05
C PHE A 2 -3.19 -2.62 12.41
N GLU A 3 -3.35 -3.93 12.12
CA GLU A 3 -4.66 -4.61 12.28
C GLU A 3 -5.16 -4.60 13.73
N SER A 4 -4.32 -5.01 14.68
CA SER A 4 -4.71 -5.02 16.09
C SER A 4 -5.07 -3.63 16.63
N LEU A 5 -4.31 -2.60 16.27
CA LEU A 5 -4.58 -1.21 16.63
C LEU A 5 -5.84 -0.69 15.93
N SER A 6 -5.96 -0.97 14.63
CA SER A 6 -7.12 -0.55 13.83
C SER A 6 -8.43 -1.17 14.34
N ASP A 7 -8.45 -2.47 14.66
CA ASP A 7 -9.65 -3.14 15.16
C ASP A 7 -10.12 -2.58 16.51
N ARG A 8 -9.17 -2.23 17.39
CA ARG A 8 -9.48 -1.62 18.69
C ARG A 8 -9.97 -0.20 18.53
N LEU A 9 -9.25 0.64 17.77
CA LEU A 9 -9.63 2.04 17.58
C LEU A 9 -10.96 2.17 16.82
N SER A 10 -11.15 1.39 15.74
CA SER A 10 -12.43 1.40 15.03
C SER A 10 -13.59 0.94 15.93
N GLY A 11 -13.37 -0.07 16.78
CA GLY A 11 -14.39 -0.51 17.74
C GLY A 11 -14.79 0.56 18.74
N VAL A 12 -13.84 1.37 19.23
CA VAL A 12 -14.10 2.51 20.14
C VAL A 12 -14.84 3.63 19.39
N LEU A 13 -14.36 4.00 18.21
CA LEU A 13 -14.93 5.09 17.42
C LEU A 13 -16.33 4.75 16.87
N ASP A 14 -16.58 3.49 16.53
CA ASP A 14 -17.91 3.01 16.13
C ASP A 14 -18.96 3.13 17.25
N LYS A 15 -18.56 2.94 18.52
CA LYS A 15 -19.45 3.17 19.67
C LYS A 15 -19.87 4.63 19.75
N LEU A 16 -18.90 5.56 19.57
CA LEU A 16 -19.16 7.01 19.57
C LEU A 16 -20.07 7.46 18.44
N THR A 17 -19.87 6.93 17.23
CA THR A 17 -20.67 7.33 16.06
C THR A 17 -22.12 6.86 16.13
N LYS A 18 -22.40 5.78 16.85
CA LYS A 18 -23.76 5.23 17.04
C LYS A 18 -24.58 5.97 18.12
N GLN A 19 -23.94 6.78 18.97
CA GLN A 19 -24.63 7.58 19.99
C GLN A 19 -25.13 8.89 19.39
N GLY A 20 -26.43 9.15 19.49
CA GLY A 20 -27.07 10.35 18.92
C GLY A 20 -26.72 11.64 19.67
N ALA A 21 -26.37 11.57 20.97
CA ALA A 21 -25.86 12.65 21.78
C ALA A 21 -24.67 12.15 22.58
N LEU A 22 -23.59 12.95 22.68
CA LEU A 22 -22.41 12.64 23.48
C LEU A 22 -22.31 13.62 24.62
N SER A 23 -22.06 13.09 25.82
CA SER A 23 -21.63 13.87 26.97
C SER A 23 -20.10 13.96 27.03
N ASP A 24 -19.57 14.93 27.75
CA ASP A 24 -18.11 15.03 28.03
C ASP A 24 -17.57 13.76 28.69
N ALA A 25 -18.41 13.08 29.49
CA ALA A 25 -18.05 11.82 30.12
C ALA A 25 -17.89 10.68 29.11
N ASP A 26 -18.76 10.62 28.07
CA ASP A 26 -18.65 9.62 27.00
C ASP A 26 -17.37 9.83 26.18
N VAL A 27 -17.07 11.08 25.82
CA VAL A 27 -15.84 11.45 25.13
C VAL A 27 -14.62 11.09 25.96
N SER A 28 -14.59 11.44 27.24
CA SER A 28 -13.50 11.12 28.16
C SER A 28 -13.29 9.61 28.31
N THR A 29 -14.36 8.84 28.35
CA THR A 29 -14.32 7.36 28.44
C THR A 29 -13.73 6.77 27.16
N ALA A 30 -14.19 7.22 25.99
CA ALA A 30 -13.68 6.76 24.71
C ALA A 30 -12.19 7.14 24.52
N LEU A 31 -11.78 8.35 24.88
CA LEU A 31 -10.37 8.78 24.82
C LEU A 31 -9.47 7.96 25.76
N ARG A 32 -10.00 7.48 26.88
CA ARG A 32 -9.29 6.54 27.75
C ARG A 32 -9.08 5.19 27.07
N GLU A 33 -10.11 4.65 26.39
CA GLU A 33 -9.99 3.42 25.61
C GLU A 33 -9.00 3.60 24.43
N VAL A 34 -9.02 4.74 23.72
CA VAL A 34 -8.04 5.10 22.68
C VAL A 34 -6.62 5.11 23.23
N ARG A 35 -6.41 5.73 24.41
CA ARG A 35 -5.09 5.73 25.05
C ARG A 35 -4.59 4.32 25.35
N VAL A 36 -5.44 3.47 25.88
CA VAL A 36 -5.08 2.06 26.15
C VAL A 36 -4.70 1.36 24.83
N ALA A 37 -5.47 1.53 23.76
CA ALA A 37 -5.18 0.94 22.47
C ALA A 37 -3.82 1.41 21.90
N LEU A 38 -3.48 2.69 22.05
CA LEU A 38 -2.18 3.23 21.62
C LEU A 38 -1.02 2.63 22.43
N LEU A 39 -1.15 2.51 23.75
CA LEU A 39 -0.12 1.92 24.61
C LEU A 39 0.08 0.41 24.31
N GLU A 40 -0.99 -0.32 24.07
CA GLU A 40 -0.92 -1.73 23.71
C GLU A 40 -0.35 -1.95 22.29
N ALA A 41 -0.46 -0.93 21.44
CA ALA A 41 0.22 -0.89 20.13
C ALA A 41 1.67 -0.44 20.22
N ASP A 42 2.21 -0.31 21.43
CA ASP A 42 3.60 0.06 21.69
C ASP A 42 3.95 1.53 21.35
N VAL A 43 2.94 2.42 21.42
CA VAL A 43 3.17 3.87 21.40
C VAL A 43 3.75 4.31 22.74
N SER A 44 4.77 5.18 22.74
CA SER A 44 5.37 5.67 23.96
C SER A 44 4.36 6.44 24.83
N LEU A 45 4.48 6.31 26.15
CA LEU A 45 3.56 6.92 27.10
C LEU A 45 3.45 8.45 26.97
N PRO A 46 4.55 9.21 26.78
CA PRO A 46 4.47 10.65 26.54
C PRO A 46 3.66 10.97 25.29
N VAL A 47 3.95 10.30 24.16
CA VAL A 47 3.28 10.51 22.87
C VAL A 47 1.78 10.20 22.97
N ALA A 48 1.41 9.07 23.58
CA ALA A 48 0.01 8.72 23.80
C ALA A 48 -0.72 9.76 24.69
N ARG A 49 -0.04 10.29 25.70
CA ARG A 49 -0.60 11.33 26.58
C ARG A 49 -0.83 12.64 25.84
N ASP A 50 0.17 13.09 25.09
CA ASP A 50 0.11 14.35 24.34
C ASP A 50 -0.95 14.28 23.24
N PHE A 51 -1.06 13.15 22.56
CA PHE A 51 -2.12 12.89 21.58
C PHE A 51 -3.52 13.01 22.21
N ILE A 52 -3.76 12.31 23.32
CA ILE A 52 -5.06 12.36 24.01
C ILE A 52 -5.39 13.77 24.50
N LYS A 53 -4.40 14.49 25.04
CA LYS A 53 -4.57 15.88 25.47
C LYS A 53 -4.97 16.78 24.30
N ALA A 54 -4.28 16.70 23.17
CA ALA A 54 -4.59 17.49 21.97
C ALA A 54 -6.00 17.21 21.43
N VAL A 55 -6.40 15.92 21.37
CA VAL A 55 -7.77 15.54 20.98
C VAL A 55 -8.80 16.09 21.97
N GLN A 56 -8.56 15.98 23.30
CA GLN A 56 -9.48 16.44 24.33
C GLN A 56 -9.69 17.96 24.27
N GLU A 57 -8.63 18.74 24.12
CA GLU A 57 -8.68 20.20 24.00
C GLU A 57 -9.52 20.64 22.80
N LYS A 58 -9.40 19.93 21.67
CA LYS A 58 -10.18 20.23 20.46
C LYS A 58 -11.62 19.74 20.55
N ALA A 59 -11.86 18.61 21.23
CA ALA A 59 -13.21 18.05 21.36
C ALA A 59 -14.10 18.84 22.34
N THR A 60 -13.53 19.44 23.40
CA THR A 60 -14.30 20.17 24.42
C THR A 60 -14.61 21.62 24.06
N GLY A 61 -13.97 22.19 23.01
CA GLY A 61 -14.12 23.61 22.64
C GLY A 61 -15.01 23.89 21.43
N GLN A 62 -15.54 22.88 20.76
CA GLN A 62 -16.24 23.10 19.48
C GLN A 62 -17.78 23.07 19.61
N ASN A 63 -18.41 24.14 19.16
CA ASN A 63 -19.85 24.17 18.88
C ASN A 63 -20.15 23.16 17.75
N VAL A 64 -21.01 22.19 18.04
CA VAL A 64 -21.47 21.18 17.07
C VAL A 64 -22.03 21.87 15.82
N THR A 65 -21.37 21.68 14.68
CA THR A 65 -21.93 22.11 13.40
C THR A 65 -23.21 21.34 13.12
N LYS A 66 -24.30 22.03 12.78
CA LYS A 66 -25.67 21.49 12.62
C LYS A 66 -25.81 20.32 11.64
N SER A 67 -24.77 19.98 10.88
CA SER A 67 -24.77 18.96 9.80
C SER A 67 -24.04 17.66 10.13
N VAL A 68 -23.35 17.56 11.29
CA VAL A 68 -22.49 16.41 11.65
C VAL A 68 -22.84 15.95 13.07
N THR A 69 -22.96 14.63 13.28
CA THR A 69 -23.20 14.12 14.65
C THR A 69 -21.98 14.35 15.55
N PRO A 70 -22.17 14.56 16.86
CA PRO A 70 -21.06 14.76 17.80
C PRO A 70 -20.00 13.65 17.73
N GLY A 71 -20.42 12.39 17.56
CA GLY A 71 -19.52 11.26 17.41
C GLY A 71 -18.65 11.34 16.14
N GLN A 72 -19.24 11.73 15.02
CA GLN A 72 -18.47 11.93 13.77
C GLN A 72 -17.47 13.08 13.89
N GLN A 73 -17.80 14.11 14.63
CA GLN A 73 -16.88 15.23 14.87
C GLN A 73 -15.67 14.80 15.72
N VAL A 74 -15.89 14.00 16.76
CA VAL A 74 -14.79 13.44 17.58
C VAL A 74 -13.89 12.53 16.73
N VAL A 75 -14.47 11.66 15.88
CA VAL A 75 -13.72 10.81 14.96
C VAL A 75 -12.84 11.64 14.00
N LYS A 76 -13.40 12.73 13.47
CA LYS A 76 -12.64 13.65 12.62
C LYS A 76 -11.48 14.31 13.38
N ILE A 77 -11.70 14.77 14.61
CA ILE A 77 -10.65 15.36 15.44
C ILE A 77 -9.54 14.34 15.72
N VAL A 78 -9.90 13.10 16.07
CA VAL A 78 -8.93 11.99 16.27
C VAL A 78 -8.12 11.73 15.00
N HIS A 79 -8.77 11.72 13.83
CA HIS A 79 -8.11 11.55 12.54
C HIS A 79 -7.14 12.70 12.26
N ASP A 80 -7.59 13.92 12.35
CA ASP A 80 -6.79 15.10 12.04
C ASP A 80 -5.57 15.22 12.99
N GLU A 81 -5.74 14.90 14.27
CA GLU A 81 -4.62 14.83 15.23
C GLU A 81 -3.64 13.70 14.89
N MET A 82 -4.15 12.54 14.48
CA MET A 82 -3.28 11.44 14.08
C MET A 82 -2.45 11.79 12.84
N VAL A 83 -3.05 12.46 11.86
CA VAL A 83 -2.32 13.00 10.69
C VAL A 83 -1.25 13.99 11.13
N HIS A 84 -1.58 14.92 12.03
CA HIS A 84 -0.63 15.91 12.54
C HIS A 84 0.56 15.23 13.27
N PHE A 85 0.30 14.25 14.12
CA PHE A 85 1.36 13.50 14.82
C PHE A 85 2.26 12.71 13.86
N LEU A 86 1.73 12.21 12.76
CA LEU A 86 2.50 11.48 11.75
C LEU A 86 3.26 12.40 10.78
N ALA A 87 2.65 13.51 10.37
CA ALA A 87 3.23 14.46 9.42
C ALA A 87 4.18 15.46 10.08
N GLY A 88 3.83 15.97 11.25
CA GLY A 88 4.38 17.21 11.80
C GLY A 88 3.91 18.42 11.00
N ASP A 89 4.60 19.53 11.14
CA ASP A 89 4.19 20.83 10.56
C ASP A 89 4.56 21.01 9.09
N ASP A 90 5.49 20.22 8.55
CA ASP A 90 5.95 20.31 7.15
C ASP A 90 5.39 19.17 6.30
N ALA A 91 4.41 19.48 5.47
CA ALA A 91 3.78 18.52 4.56
C ALA A 91 4.76 17.90 3.53
N ASN A 92 5.88 18.57 3.22
CA ASN A 92 6.88 18.12 2.27
C ASN A 92 8.07 17.40 2.92
N ALA A 93 8.12 17.31 4.24
CA ALA A 93 9.23 16.70 4.96
C ALA A 93 9.48 15.23 4.56
N GLY A 94 8.42 14.53 4.12
CA GLY A 94 8.49 13.13 3.64
C GLY A 94 9.11 12.95 2.26
N GLN A 95 9.28 13.99 1.46
CA GLN A 95 9.85 13.88 0.11
C GLN A 95 11.38 13.69 0.14
N LEU A 96 11.90 12.94 -0.84
CA LEU A 96 13.35 12.81 -1.03
C LEU A 96 13.93 14.09 -1.61
N LYS A 97 15.03 14.55 -1.03
CA LYS A 97 15.84 15.66 -1.55
C LYS A 97 16.92 15.12 -2.48
N ILE A 98 16.64 15.02 -3.76
CA ILE A 98 17.54 14.51 -4.80
C ILE A 98 17.86 15.58 -5.85
N ASP A 99 17.84 16.84 -5.45
CA ASP A 99 18.31 17.97 -6.21
C ASP A 99 19.85 17.96 -6.34
N ASN A 100 20.40 18.56 -7.39
CA ASN A 100 21.83 18.64 -7.68
C ASN A 100 22.53 17.28 -7.91
N ALA A 101 22.32 16.73 -9.09
CA ALA A 101 22.96 15.50 -9.52
C ALA A 101 24.50 15.59 -9.57
N PRO A 102 25.22 14.51 -9.16
CA PRO A 102 24.72 13.29 -8.57
C PRO A 102 24.41 13.44 -7.07
N ALA A 103 23.15 13.21 -6.67
CA ALA A 103 22.70 13.34 -5.29
C ALA A 103 23.10 12.10 -4.45
N PRO A 104 23.91 12.22 -3.38
CA PRO A 104 24.25 11.13 -2.50
C PRO A 104 23.13 10.82 -1.51
N ILE A 105 22.78 9.53 -1.38
CA ILE A 105 21.89 9.00 -0.36
C ILE A 105 22.69 8.00 0.48
N LEU A 106 22.79 8.28 1.78
CA LEU A 106 23.44 7.41 2.75
C LEU A 106 22.41 6.57 3.50
N MET A 107 22.52 5.24 3.43
CA MET A 107 21.65 4.31 4.13
C MET A 107 22.32 3.85 5.41
N VAL A 108 21.74 4.12 6.57
CA VAL A 108 22.27 3.77 7.88
C VAL A 108 21.27 2.94 8.69
N GLY A 109 21.74 2.24 9.74
CA GLY A 109 20.88 1.44 10.62
C GLY A 109 21.55 0.16 11.09
N LEU A 110 20.88 -0.59 11.97
CA LEU A 110 21.39 -1.82 12.56
C LEU A 110 21.41 -2.99 11.57
N GLN A 111 22.12 -4.05 11.91
CA GLN A 111 22.13 -5.30 11.16
C GLN A 111 20.73 -5.93 11.17
N GLY A 112 20.28 -6.43 10.02
CA GLY A 112 18.96 -7.06 9.90
C GLY A 112 17.78 -6.08 9.76
N SER A 113 18.02 -4.75 9.85
CA SER A 113 16.94 -3.75 9.64
C SER A 113 16.46 -3.65 8.20
N GLY A 114 17.12 -4.31 7.25
CA GLY A 114 16.71 -4.31 5.84
C GLY A 114 17.37 -3.23 4.98
N LYS A 115 18.52 -2.64 5.37
CA LYS A 115 19.22 -1.60 4.61
C LYS A 115 19.48 -1.97 3.15
N THR A 116 20.19 -3.07 2.92
CA THR A 116 20.57 -3.53 1.56
C THR A 116 19.34 -3.75 0.68
N THR A 117 18.30 -4.40 1.22
CA THR A 117 17.05 -4.62 0.50
C THR A 117 16.32 -3.30 0.24
N THR A 118 16.30 -2.39 1.20
CA THR A 118 15.69 -1.05 1.06
C THR A 118 16.46 -0.22 0.03
N THR A 119 17.79 -0.28 0.03
CA THR A 119 18.63 0.38 -0.98
C THR A 119 18.23 -0.07 -2.39
N ALA A 120 18.11 -1.38 -2.62
CA ALA A 120 17.70 -1.92 -3.91
C ALA A 120 16.25 -1.53 -4.28
N LYS A 121 15.31 -1.59 -3.34
CA LYS A 121 13.91 -1.18 -3.58
C LYS A 121 13.79 0.31 -3.93
N LEU A 122 14.50 1.16 -3.20
CA LEU A 122 14.51 2.60 -3.45
C LEU A 122 15.19 2.93 -4.78
N ALA A 123 16.30 2.27 -5.09
CA ALA A 123 16.99 2.40 -6.37
C ALA A 123 16.09 2.01 -7.55
N LYS A 124 15.38 0.87 -7.45
CA LYS A 124 14.39 0.44 -8.45
C LYS A 124 13.31 1.48 -8.64
N ARG A 125 12.72 1.99 -7.55
CA ARG A 125 11.68 3.01 -7.59
C ARG A 125 12.16 4.28 -8.30
N LEU A 126 13.34 4.80 -7.93
CA LEU A 126 13.93 5.98 -8.55
C LEU A 126 14.19 5.76 -10.06
N ALA A 127 14.64 4.58 -10.45
CA ALA A 127 14.90 4.24 -11.85
C ALA A 127 13.60 4.08 -12.66
N GLU A 128 12.65 3.32 -12.16
CA GLU A 128 11.42 2.98 -12.91
C GLU A 128 10.39 4.11 -12.89
N ARG A 129 10.16 4.73 -11.73
CA ARG A 129 9.10 5.72 -11.54
C ARG A 129 9.58 7.14 -11.83
N ASP A 130 10.74 7.52 -11.25
CA ASP A 130 11.26 8.87 -11.34
C ASP A 130 12.24 9.05 -12.51
N LYS A 131 12.51 7.95 -13.27
CA LYS A 131 13.39 7.92 -14.45
C LYS A 131 14.79 8.42 -14.16
N LYS A 132 15.30 8.19 -12.95
CA LYS A 132 16.64 8.58 -12.52
C LYS A 132 17.65 7.48 -12.85
N ARG A 133 18.86 7.87 -13.24
CA ARG A 133 19.99 6.97 -13.32
C ARG A 133 20.62 6.84 -11.94
N VAL A 134 20.61 5.61 -11.41
CA VAL A 134 21.03 5.33 -10.04
C VAL A 134 22.25 4.42 -10.04
N LEU A 135 23.24 4.74 -9.20
CA LEU A 135 24.38 3.88 -8.89
C LEU A 135 24.29 3.43 -7.43
N MET A 136 24.37 2.14 -7.17
CA MET A 136 24.44 1.59 -5.80
C MET A 136 25.85 1.18 -5.45
N ALA A 137 26.29 1.41 -4.21
CA ALA A 137 27.57 0.97 -3.69
C ALA A 137 27.41 0.40 -2.29
N SER A 138 27.91 -0.82 -2.07
CA SER A 138 27.99 -1.39 -0.72
C SER A 138 29.26 -0.97 -0.02
N LEU A 139 29.13 -0.50 1.21
CA LEU A 139 30.21 -0.12 2.11
C LEU A 139 30.43 -1.17 3.21
N ASP A 140 29.76 -2.31 3.16
CA ASP A 140 29.87 -3.39 4.15
C ASP A 140 31.10 -4.28 3.86
N THR A 141 32.26 -3.73 4.11
CA THR A 141 33.57 -4.40 3.85
C THR A 141 33.84 -5.55 4.83
N ASN A 142 33.13 -5.59 5.96
CA ASN A 142 33.28 -6.65 6.97
C ASN A 142 32.58 -7.95 6.55
N ARG A 143 31.63 -7.88 5.61
CA ARG A 143 30.87 -9.02 5.13
C ARG A 143 30.86 -9.05 3.60
N PRO A 144 31.87 -9.73 2.97
CA PRO A 144 31.96 -9.79 1.51
C PRO A 144 30.65 -10.26 0.84
N ALA A 145 29.95 -11.22 1.44
CA ALA A 145 28.67 -11.69 0.95
C ALA A 145 27.58 -10.59 0.91
N ALA A 146 27.64 -9.57 1.77
CA ALA A 146 26.71 -8.45 1.73
C ALA A 146 26.97 -7.54 0.51
N MET A 147 28.23 -7.34 0.13
CA MET A 147 28.60 -6.60 -1.08
C MET A 147 28.09 -7.33 -2.33
N GLU A 148 28.29 -8.65 -2.40
CA GLU A 148 27.80 -9.50 -3.49
C GLU A 148 26.27 -9.51 -3.54
N GLN A 149 25.60 -9.53 -2.39
CA GLN A 149 24.14 -9.47 -2.31
C GLN A 149 23.60 -8.20 -2.96
N LEU A 150 24.18 -7.02 -2.72
CA LEU A 150 23.74 -5.77 -3.36
C LEU A 150 23.96 -5.83 -4.87
N ALA A 151 25.08 -6.42 -5.35
CA ALA A 151 25.36 -6.59 -6.78
C ALA A 151 24.32 -7.51 -7.46
N ILE A 152 23.96 -8.62 -6.80
CA ILE A 152 22.91 -9.53 -7.28
C ILE A 152 21.57 -8.81 -7.37
N LEU A 153 21.18 -8.07 -6.32
CA LEU A 153 19.96 -7.28 -6.32
C LEU A 153 19.95 -6.24 -7.43
N GLY A 154 21.10 -5.55 -7.65
CA GLY A 154 21.25 -4.59 -8.75
C GLY A 154 20.97 -5.23 -10.11
N THR A 155 21.56 -6.41 -10.36
CA THR A 155 21.32 -7.17 -11.60
C THR A 155 19.84 -7.56 -11.75
N GLN A 156 19.18 -8.00 -10.67
CA GLN A 156 17.78 -8.39 -10.69
C GLN A 156 16.81 -7.23 -11.03
N ILE A 157 17.15 -6.03 -10.60
CA ILE A 157 16.31 -4.83 -10.79
C ILE A 157 16.78 -3.96 -11.97
N GLY A 158 17.86 -4.33 -12.65
CA GLY A 158 18.42 -3.55 -13.75
C GLY A 158 19.03 -2.19 -13.36
N VAL A 159 19.59 -2.09 -12.15
CA VAL A 159 20.27 -0.89 -11.64
C VAL A 159 21.76 -1.14 -11.46
N ASP A 160 22.56 -0.17 -11.87
CA ASP A 160 24.02 -0.29 -11.82
C ASP A 160 24.55 -0.33 -10.38
N THR A 161 25.54 -1.21 -10.17
CA THR A 161 26.27 -1.32 -8.90
C THR A 161 27.75 -1.03 -9.11
N LEU A 162 28.35 -0.37 -8.12
CA LEU A 162 29.79 -0.10 -8.14
C LEU A 162 30.57 -1.42 -8.04
N PRO A 163 31.51 -1.70 -8.95
CA PRO A 163 32.31 -2.92 -8.89
C PRO A 163 33.06 -3.07 -7.56
N ILE A 164 33.09 -4.29 -7.02
CA ILE A 164 33.75 -4.61 -5.76
C ILE A 164 35.26 -4.67 -5.96
N ILE A 165 36.01 -3.88 -5.20
CA ILE A 165 37.47 -3.94 -5.12
C ILE A 165 37.84 -4.37 -3.71
N LYS A 166 38.54 -5.51 -3.60
CA LYS A 166 38.94 -6.05 -2.28
C LYS A 166 40.01 -5.14 -1.62
N GLY A 167 39.86 -4.96 -0.31
CA GLY A 167 40.79 -4.17 0.49
C GLY A 167 40.54 -2.67 0.57
N GLU A 168 39.50 -2.16 -0.14
CA GLU A 168 39.08 -0.77 0.04
C GLU A 168 38.37 -0.58 1.38
N THR A 169 38.59 0.57 2.01
CA THR A 169 37.83 1.01 3.18
C THR A 169 36.48 1.62 2.76
N PRO A 170 35.46 1.68 3.64
CA PRO A 170 34.20 2.31 3.33
C PRO A 170 34.29 3.73 2.77
N VAL A 171 35.27 4.53 3.30
CA VAL A 171 35.52 5.89 2.82
C VAL A 171 36.11 5.90 1.40
N GLN A 172 37.01 4.96 1.08
CA GLN A 172 37.56 4.84 -0.28
C GLN A 172 36.47 4.45 -1.29
N ILE A 173 35.64 3.47 -0.95
CA ILE A 173 34.49 3.06 -1.79
C ILE A 173 33.55 4.24 -2.00
N ALA A 174 33.22 5.00 -0.94
CA ALA A 174 32.35 6.17 -1.03
C ALA A 174 32.91 7.26 -1.95
N LYS A 175 34.20 7.54 -1.88
CA LYS A 175 34.89 8.47 -2.80
C LYS A 175 34.84 7.98 -4.24
N ARG A 176 35.10 6.69 -4.47
CA ARG A 176 35.03 6.07 -5.80
C ARG A 176 33.60 6.08 -6.35
N ALA A 177 32.61 5.80 -5.51
CA ALA A 177 31.18 5.89 -5.89
C ALA A 177 30.83 7.30 -6.36
N LYS A 178 31.22 8.34 -5.61
CA LYS A 178 31.03 9.74 -5.99
C LYS A 178 31.68 10.06 -7.34
N GLN A 179 32.93 9.65 -7.53
CA GLN A 179 33.68 9.87 -8.78
C GLN A 179 33.01 9.15 -9.96
N GLN A 180 32.63 7.89 -9.78
CA GLN A 180 31.95 7.08 -10.80
C GLN A 180 30.58 7.67 -11.13
N ALA A 181 29.83 8.13 -10.11
CA ALA A 181 28.54 8.76 -10.32
C ALA A 181 28.65 10.06 -11.14
N THR A 182 29.66 10.88 -10.85
CA THR A 182 29.93 12.11 -11.59
C THR A 182 30.32 11.84 -13.04
N LEU A 183 31.31 10.96 -13.26
CA LEU A 183 31.83 10.63 -14.60
C LEU A 183 30.81 9.86 -15.44
N GLY A 184 30.02 9.00 -14.80
CA GLY A 184 29.00 8.20 -15.47
C GLY A 184 27.68 8.94 -15.73
N GLY A 185 27.52 10.19 -15.24
CA GLY A 185 26.31 10.97 -15.41
C GLY A 185 25.10 10.37 -14.69
N TYR A 186 25.29 9.85 -13.47
CA TYR A 186 24.20 9.38 -12.64
C TYR A 186 23.50 10.55 -11.94
N ASP A 187 22.20 10.42 -11.76
CA ASP A 187 21.40 11.41 -11.01
C ASP A 187 21.54 11.22 -9.50
N VAL A 188 21.64 9.96 -9.08
CA VAL A 188 21.70 9.56 -7.67
C VAL A 188 22.74 8.47 -7.48
N TYR A 189 23.49 8.52 -6.38
CA TYR A 189 24.24 7.37 -5.92
C TYR A 189 23.89 7.04 -4.48
N MET A 190 23.73 5.73 -4.21
CA MET A 190 23.26 5.22 -2.92
C MET A 190 24.38 4.44 -2.25
N LEU A 191 24.61 4.72 -0.98
CA LEU A 191 25.66 4.15 -0.18
C LEU A 191 25.05 3.28 0.92
N ASP A 192 25.14 1.95 0.76
CA ASP A 192 24.64 0.96 1.71
C ASP A 192 25.71 0.65 2.76
N THR A 193 25.55 1.18 3.98
CA THR A 193 26.54 1.01 5.05
C THR A 193 26.46 -0.37 5.71
N ALA A 194 27.56 -0.81 6.33
CA ALA A 194 27.56 -1.94 7.23
C ALA A 194 26.53 -1.76 8.36
N GLY A 195 26.04 -2.87 8.91
CA GLY A 195 25.22 -2.88 10.12
C GLY A 195 25.84 -3.79 11.17
N ARG A 196 25.75 -3.38 12.43
CA ARG A 196 26.06 -4.22 13.58
C ARG A 196 24.83 -4.53 14.39
N LEU A 197 24.87 -5.52 15.26
CA LEU A 197 23.73 -5.94 16.07
C LEU A 197 23.28 -4.86 17.07
N HIS A 198 24.25 -4.05 17.51
CA HIS A 198 23.98 -2.91 18.39
C HIS A 198 24.73 -1.69 17.90
N ILE A 199 24.35 -0.54 18.38
CA ILE A 199 25.03 0.72 18.11
C ILE A 199 26.35 0.70 18.90
N ASP A 200 27.46 0.79 18.18
CA ASP A 200 28.79 0.95 18.74
C ASP A 200 29.50 2.18 18.16
N GLN A 201 30.55 2.62 18.81
CA GLN A 201 31.30 3.80 18.38
C GLN A 201 31.95 3.62 17.00
N GLU A 202 32.41 2.42 16.66
CA GLU A 202 33.02 2.14 15.37
C GLU A 202 32.04 2.25 14.22
N LEU A 203 30.81 1.69 14.37
CA LEU A 203 29.75 1.82 13.38
C LEU A 203 29.39 3.29 13.13
N ILE A 204 29.21 4.04 14.21
CA ILE A 204 28.87 5.45 14.14
C ILE A 204 29.99 6.27 13.48
N GLN A 205 31.24 6.01 13.86
CA GLN A 205 32.39 6.74 13.30
C GLN A 205 32.54 6.46 11.80
N GLN A 206 32.43 5.19 11.37
CA GLN A 206 32.45 4.85 9.93
C GLN A 206 31.36 5.58 9.14
N ALA A 207 30.14 5.61 9.67
CA ALA A 207 29.05 6.30 9.00
C ALA A 207 29.27 7.83 8.97
N ALA A 208 29.81 8.41 10.05
CA ALA A 208 30.16 9.82 10.12
C ALA A 208 31.28 10.17 9.11
N ASP A 209 32.33 9.36 9.02
CA ASP A 209 33.41 9.57 8.07
C ASP A 209 32.94 9.53 6.62
N VAL A 210 32.03 8.61 6.29
CA VAL A 210 31.39 8.52 4.96
C VAL A 210 30.53 9.75 4.70
N ARG A 211 29.70 10.16 5.68
CA ARG A 211 28.89 11.37 5.60
C ARG A 211 29.72 12.61 5.31
N ASP A 212 30.80 12.79 6.04
CA ASP A 212 31.66 13.99 5.94
C ASP A 212 32.34 14.12 4.57
N VAL A 213 32.71 12.97 3.96
CA VAL A 213 33.33 12.92 2.64
C VAL A 213 32.29 13.10 1.51
N THR A 214 31.12 12.52 1.65
CA THR A 214 30.10 12.50 0.58
C THR A 214 29.12 13.65 0.68
N LYS A 215 28.93 14.20 1.89
CA LYS A 215 27.94 15.23 2.21
C LYS A 215 26.56 14.86 1.64
N PRO A 216 25.95 13.77 2.15
CA PRO A 216 24.74 13.23 1.57
C PRO A 216 23.60 14.25 1.61
N ARG A 217 22.79 14.26 0.57
CA ARG A 217 21.54 15.02 0.52
C ARG A 217 20.52 14.38 1.43
N GLU A 218 20.56 13.06 1.54
CA GLU A 218 19.72 12.28 2.43
C GLU A 218 20.58 11.30 3.23
N THR A 219 20.38 11.30 4.53
CA THR A 219 20.83 10.24 5.43
C THR A 219 19.60 9.50 5.92
N LEU A 220 19.32 8.36 5.32
CA LEU A 220 18.11 7.58 5.61
C LEU A 220 18.42 6.49 6.63
N LEU A 221 17.79 6.57 7.78
CA LEU A 221 17.84 5.54 8.79
C LEU A 221 16.81 4.44 8.48
N VAL A 222 17.29 3.23 8.28
CA VAL A 222 16.45 2.05 8.06
C VAL A 222 16.24 1.33 9.38
N VAL A 223 15.02 1.23 9.82
CA VAL A 223 14.63 0.65 11.11
C VAL A 223 13.57 -0.42 10.93
N ASP A 224 13.67 -1.47 11.72
CA ASP A 224 12.66 -2.53 11.77
C ASP A 224 11.45 -2.06 12.57
N GLY A 225 10.30 -1.94 11.91
CA GLY A 225 9.05 -1.50 12.56
C GLY A 225 8.51 -2.48 13.60
N LEU A 226 8.97 -3.74 13.60
CA LEU A 226 8.57 -4.75 14.58
C LEU A 226 9.26 -4.57 15.95
N THR A 227 10.35 -3.82 16.01
CA THR A 227 11.11 -3.61 17.26
C THR A 227 10.47 -2.59 18.20
N GLY A 228 9.34 -1.98 17.82
CA GLY A 228 8.55 -1.09 18.70
C GLY A 228 9.36 0.10 19.20
N GLN A 229 9.42 0.30 20.52
CA GLN A 229 10.15 1.44 21.13
C GLN A 229 11.66 1.38 20.92
N ASP A 230 12.26 0.20 20.75
CA ASP A 230 13.69 0.09 20.45
C ASP A 230 14.04 0.76 19.12
N ALA A 231 13.12 0.71 18.13
CA ALA A 231 13.24 1.45 16.88
C ALA A 231 13.41 2.96 17.11
N VAL A 232 12.65 3.52 18.05
CA VAL A 232 12.69 4.95 18.38
C VAL A 232 14.01 5.31 19.08
N ASN A 233 14.46 4.47 20.02
CA ASN A 233 15.73 4.65 20.73
C ASN A 233 16.91 4.64 19.73
N VAL A 234 16.93 3.66 18.82
CA VAL A 234 17.91 3.56 17.74
C VAL A 234 17.91 4.83 16.89
N ALA A 235 16.74 5.32 16.50
CA ALA A 235 16.61 6.50 15.66
C ALA A 235 17.14 7.76 16.35
N THR A 236 16.85 7.93 17.63
CA THR A 236 17.36 9.07 18.43
C THR A 236 18.88 9.04 18.48
N GLU A 237 19.49 7.88 18.76
CA GLU A 237 20.94 7.77 18.87
C GLU A 237 21.67 7.97 17.53
N PHE A 238 21.12 7.48 16.42
CA PHE A 238 21.67 7.76 15.10
C PHE A 238 21.53 9.23 14.71
N ASP A 239 20.43 9.87 15.05
CA ASP A 239 20.24 11.30 14.77
C ASP A 239 21.21 12.18 15.52
N ASP A 240 21.38 11.95 16.81
CA ASP A 240 22.29 12.69 17.65
C ASP A 240 23.75 12.63 17.17
N LYS A 241 24.17 11.47 16.67
CA LYS A 241 25.58 11.21 16.29
C LYS A 241 25.91 11.46 14.82
N ILE A 242 24.98 11.15 13.92
CA ILE A 242 25.21 11.21 12.47
C ILE A 242 24.38 12.31 11.81
N GLY A 243 23.23 12.64 12.35
CA GLY A 243 22.25 13.53 11.71
C GLY A 243 21.43 12.79 10.65
N VAL A 244 20.22 12.39 10.99
CA VAL A 244 19.28 11.69 10.11
C VAL A 244 18.37 12.70 9.41
N SER A 245 18.18 12.56 8.10
CA SER A 245 17.24 13.40 7.34
C SER A 245 15.84 12.80 7.22
N GLY A 246 15.72 11.49 7.40
CA GLY A 246 14.46 10.77 7.34
C GLY A 246 14.60 9.30 7.73
N VAL A 247 13.48 8.67 8.02
CA VAL A 247 13.40 7.28 8.48
C VAL A 247 12.68 6.43 7.43
N VAL A 248 13.14 5.20 7.26
CA VAL A 248 12.46 4.15 6.51
C VAL A 248 12.09 3.03 7.48
N LEU A 249 10.80 2.76 7.64
CA LEU A 249 10.30 1.66 8.46
C LEU A 249 10.14 0.41 7.60
N THR A 250 10.80 -0.69 7.98
CA THR A 250 10.69 -1.98 7.29
C THR A 250 9.77 -2.94 8.05
N ARG A 251 9.36 -4.05 7.38
CA ARG A 251 8.50 -5.10 7.95
C ARG A 251 7.16 -4.61 8.49
N MET A 252 6.64 -3.54 7.88
CA MET A 252 5.34 -2.97 8.28
C MET A 252 4.14 -3.82 7.80
N ASP A 253 4.37 -4.86 7.01
CA ASP A 253 3.40 -5.90 6.59
C ASP A 253 3.13 -6.95 7.67
N GLY A 254 4.03 -7.11 8.63
CA GLY A 254 3.84 -8.04 9.74
C GLY A 254 2.80 -7.58 10.77
N ASP A 255 2.54 -8.45 11.75
CA ASP A 255 1.64 -8.18 12.89
C ASP A 255 2.21 -7.17 13.91
N GLY A 256 3.18 -6.37 13.49
CA GLY A 256 3.74 -5.30 14.31
C GLY A 256 2.64 -4.36 14.80
N ARG A 257 2.72 -3.99 16.06
CA ARG A 257 1.71 -3.16 16.74
C ARG A 257 1.58 -1.75 16.15
N GLY A 258 2.54 -1.35 15.29
CA GLY A 258 2.50 -0.09 14.53
C GLY A 258 2.80 1.19 15.32
N GLY A 259 2.92 1.11 16.62
CA GLY A 259 3.17 2.27 17.49
C GLY A 259 4.53 2.94 17.26
N ALA A 260 5.51 2.19 16.72
CA ALA A 260 6.79 2.76 16.33
C ALA A 260 6.63 3.93 15.34
N ALA A 261 5.71 3.84 14.38
CA ALA A 261 5.48 4.92 13.41
C ALA A 261 4.97 6.21 14.08
N LEU A 262 4.03 6.08 15.02
CA LEU A 262 3.50 7.22 15.77
C LEU A 262 4.55 7.85 16.71
N SER A 263 5.35 7.01 17.39
CA SER A 263 6.39 7.48 18.29
C SER A 263 7.59 8.05 17.57
N MET A 264 7.95 7.50 16.41
CA MET A 264 9.16 7.86 15.65
C MET A 264 9.23 9.36 15.36
N LYS A 265 8.19 9.89 14.72
CA LYS A 265 8.13 11.31 14.36
C LYS A 265 8.06 12.20 15.60
N ALA A 266 7.23 11.83 16.58
CA ALA A 266 7.02 12.62 17.79
C ALA A 266 8.27 12.73 18.67
N VAL A 267 9.06 11.66 18.77
CA VAL A 267 10.27 11.60 19.60
C VAL A 267 11.50 12.17 18.88
N THR A 268 11.71 11.78 17.61
CA THR A 268 12.92 12.16 16.87
C THR A 268 12.76 13.48 16.09
N GLY A 269 11.55 13.95 15.87
CA GLY A 269 11.27 15.09 14.99
C GLY A 269 11.54 14.80 13.50
N LYS A 270 12.02 13.59 13.15
CA LYS A 270 12.38 13.23 11.76
C LYS A 270 11.19 12.66 10.99
N PRO A 271 11.04 13.01 9.70
CA PRO A 271 9.97 12.47 8.89
C PRO A 271 10.20 11.00 8.58
N ILE A 272 9.13 10.22 8.60
CA ILE A 272 9.14 8.91 7.96
C ILE A 272 8.95 9.16 6.46
N LYS A 273 9.86 8.67 5.62
CA LYS A 273 9.81 8.86 4.17
C LYS A 273 9.22 7.66 3.44
N PHE A 274 9.57 6.46 3.88
CA PHE A 274 9.12 5.23 3.25
C PHE A 274 8.72 4.18 4.27
N VAL A 275 7.85 3.26 3.82
CA VAL A 275 7.48 2.04 4.54
C VAL A 275 7.67 0.82 3.64
N GLY A 276 8.34 -0.20 4.17
CA GLY A 276 8.51 -1.50 3.54
C GLY A 276 7.38 -2.44 3.92
N LEU A 277 6.65 -2.95 2.94
CA LEU A 277 5.45 -3.77 3.06
C LEU A 277 5.65 -5.19 2.54
N GLY A 278 6.78 -5.82 2.89
CA GLY A 278 7.08 -7.18 2.48
C GLY A 278 8.41 -7.32 1.75
N GLU A 279 8.72 -8.53 1.31
CA GLU A 279 10.03 -8.88 0.72
C GLU A 279 10.16 -8.51 -0.77
N LYS A 280 9.05 -8.39 -1.50
CA LYS A 280 9.05 -8.09 -2.93
C LYS A 280 9.74 -6.76 -3.22
N MET A 281 10.44 -6.65 -4.35
CA MET A 281 11.15 -5.43 -4.75
C MET A 281 10.24 -4.22 -4.98
N ASP A 282 8.96 -4.44 -5.22
CA ASP A 282 7.94 -3.39 -5.38
C ASP A 282 7.26 -3.00 -4.05
N ALA A 283 7.57 -3.71 -2.96
CA ALA A 283 6.94 -3.51 -1.66
C ALA A 283 7.67 -2.41 -0.85
N LEU A 284 7.80 -1.22 -1.43
CA LEU A 284 8.26 0.02 -0.78
C LEU A 284 7.30 1.14 -1.18
N GLU A 285 6.59 1.69 -0.21
CA GLU A 285 5.66 2.80 -0.42
C GLU A 285 6.17 4.07 0.25
N GLU A 286 5.83 5.24 -0.32
CA GLU A 286 6.01 6.52 0.37
C GLU A 286 5.11 6.57 1.60
N PHE A 287 5.62 7.22 2.63
CA PHE A 287 4.84 7.41 3.84
C PHE A 287 3.88 8.59 3.65
N HIS A 288 2.59 8.29 3.58
CA HIS A 288 1.53 9.29 3.48
C HIS A 288 0.76 9.34 4.81
N PRO A 289 0.96 10.36 5.64
CA PRO A 289 0.33 10.46 6.96
C PRO A 289 -1.18 10.27 6.96
N GLU A 290 -1.89 10.89 6.03
CA GLU A 290 -3.35 10.77 5.90
C GLU A 290 -3.80 9.33 5.63
N ARG A 291 -3.09 8.61 4.74
CA ARG A 291 -3.39 7.21 4.43
C ARG A 291 -3.12 6.30 5.61
N ILE A 292 -2.00 6.53 6.29
CA ILE A 292 -1.64 5.74 7.48
C ILE A 292 -2.63 5.99 8.62
N ALA A 293 -3.01 7.24 8.88
CA ALA A 293 -4.05 7.59 9.84
C ALA A 293 -5.39 6.91 9.49
N GLY A 294 -5.80 6.96 8.22
CA GLY A 294 -7.00 6.26 7.74
C GLY A 294 -6.95 4.75 7.96
N ARG A 295 -5.81 4.11 7.70
CA ARG A 295 -5.61 2.67 7.95
C ARG A 295 -5.66 2.33 9.45
N ILE A 296 -5.01 3.12 10.29
CA ILE A 296 -5.00 2.96 11.74
C ILE A 296 -6.42 3.09 12.32
N LEU A 297 -7.22 4.00 11.80
CA LEU A 297 -8.60 4.23 12.27
C LEU A 297 -9.65 3.32 11.62
N GLY A 298 -9.22 2.37 10.77
CA GLY A 298 -10.13 1.45 10.08
C GLY A 298 -11.00 2.11 9.01
N MET A 299 -10.68 3.34 8.60
CA MET A 299 -11.42 4.10 7.57
C MET A 299 -11.10 3.62 6.14
N GLY A 300 -10.15 2.69 5.99
CA GLY A 300 -9.70 2.17 4.71
C GLY A 300 -8.74 3.12 3.97
N ASP A 301 -8.20 2.62 2.85
CA ASP A 301 -7.28 3.38 2.00
C ASP A 301 -7.78 3.34 0.54
N ILE A 302 -8.83 4.09 0.27
CA ILE A 302 -9.44 4.17 -1.06
C ILE A 302 -8.48 4.79 -2.08
N VAL A 303 -7.63 5.73 -1.64
CA VAL A 303 -6.68 6.43 -2.52
C VAL A 303 -5.62 5.46 -3.03
N SER A 304 -4.98 4.69 -2.14
CA SER A 304 -4.01 3.65 -2.54
C SER A 304 -4.63 2.59 -3.45
N LEU A 305 -5.90 2.24 -3.22
CA LEU A 305 -6.61 1.30 -4.10
C LEU A 305 -6.76 1.88 -5.52
N VAL A 306 -7.15 3.15 -5.64
CA VAL A 306 -7.31 3.83 -6.93
C VAL A 306 -5.97 4.01 -7.63
N GLU A 307 -4.91 4.38 -6.91
CA GLU A 307 -3.56 4.52 -7.47
C GLU A 307 -2.99 3.20 -7.97
N LYS A 308 -3.07 2.14 -7.17
CA LYS A 308 -2.66 0.78 -7.61
C LYS A 308 -3.46 0.31 -8.82
N ALA A 309 -4.75 0.64 -8.88
CA ALA A 309 -5.55 0.35 -10.06
C ALA A 309 -5.08 1.15 -11.29
N GLN A 310 -4.71 2.42 -11.11
CA GLN A 310 -4.20 3.28 -12.20
C GLN A 310 -2.82 2.84 -12.69
N GLU A 311 -1.90 2.49 -11.80
CA GLU A 311 -0.55 1.98 -12.14
C GLU A 311 -0.62 0.64 -12.89
N THR A 312 -1.63 -0.17 -12.61
CA THR A 312 -1.76 -1.52 -13.16
C THR A 312 -2.44 -1.53 -14.54
N ILE A 313 -3.14 -0.46 -14.91
CA ILE A 313 -3.87 -0.35 -16.17
C ILE A 313 -3.08 0.56 -17.11
N GLU A 314 -2.38 -0.04 -18.09
CA GLU A 314 -1.90 0.74 -19.24
C GLU A 314 -3.11 1.39 -19.94
N ALA A 315 -3.13 2.73 -20.01
CA ALA A 315 -4.27 3.52 -20.51
C ALA A 315 -4.77 3.05 -21.89
N GLU A 316 -3.86 2.62 -22.75
CA GLU A 316 -4.17 2.09 -24.07
C GLU A 316 -4.89 0.74 -24.06
N GLN A 317 -4.52 -0.13 -23.10
CA GLN A 317 -5.19 -1.43 -22.92
C GLN A 317 -6.58 -1.23 -22.31
N ALA A 318 -6.74 -0.29 -21.37
CA ALA A 318 -8.02 0.09 -20.78
C ALA A 318 -8.99 0.62 -21.85
N GLU A 319 -8.52 1.45 -22.78
CA GLU A 319 -9.35 2.00 -23.85
C GLU A 319 -9.77 0.90 -24.86
N LYS A 320 -8.86 0.02 -25.24
CA LYS A 320 -9.15 -1.13 -26.09
C LYS A 320 -10.15 -2.10 -25.43
N MET A 321 -9.99 -2.32 -24.13
CA MET A 321 -10.88 -3.15 -23.34
C MET A 321 -12.28 -2.52 -23.22
N MET A 322 -12.35 -1.21 -22.99
CA MET A 322 -13.61 -0.47 -22.92
C MET A 322 -14.37 -0.49 -24.24
N LYS A 323 -13.68 -0.33 -25.38
CA LYS A 323 -14.29 -0.41 -26.71
C LYS A 323 -14.89 -1.80 -27.02
N ARG A 324 -14.22 -2.88 -26.57
CA ARG A 324 -14.74 -4.26 -26.65
C ARG A 324 -15.91 -4.49 -25.69
N PHE A 325 -15.81 -3.94 -24.49
CA PHE A 325 -16.83 -3.99 -23.45
C PHE A 325 -18.17 -3.41 -23.93
N VAL A 326 -18.14 -2.20 -24.52
CA VAL A 326 -19.34 -1.56 -25.10
C VAL A 326 -19.96 -2.38 -26.21
N LYS A 327 -19.15 -3.15 -26.99
CA LYS A 327 -19.60 -4.05 -28.05
C LYS A 327 -20.10 -5.41 -27.52
N GLY A 328 -20.06 -5.64 -26.19
CA GLY A 328 -20.45 -6.92 -25.58
C GLY A 328 -19.57 -8.11 -25.96
N GLN A 329 -18.33 -7.85 -26.39
CA GLN A 329 -17.34 -8.85 -26.78
C GLN A 329 -16.41 -9.09 -25.59
N PHE A 330 -16.67 -10.14 -24.83
CA PHE A 330 -15.84 -10.60 -23.72
C PHE A 330 -15.33 -12.01 -24.02
N ASN A 331 -14.02 -12.19 -24.12
CA ASN A 331 -13.38 -13.46 -24.44
C ASN A 331 -12.42 -13.93 -23.32
N MET A 332 -11.78 -15.11 -23.49
CA MET A 332 -10.89 -15.66 -22.46
C MET A 332 -9.60 -14.85 -22.27
N ASN A 333 -9.14 -14.06 -23.28
CA ASN A 333 -7.99 -13.17 -23.08
C ASN A 333 -8.38 -11.99 -22.19
N ASP A 334 -9.61 -11.47 -22.31
CA ASP A 334 -10.11 -10.40 -21.47
C ASP A 334 -10.26 -10.89 -20.02
N LEU A 335 -10.76 -12.12 -19.81
CA LEU A 335 -10.82 -12.75 -18.49
C LEU A 335 -9.41 -12.97 -17.90
N LYS A 336 -8.45 -13.46 -18.72
CA LYS A 336 -7.05 -13.62 -18.30
C LYS A 336 -6.47 -12.29 -17.81
N GLY A 337 -6.63 -11.22 -18.61
CA GLY A 337 -6.14 -9.89 -18.23
C GLY A 337 -6.71 -9.40 -16.90
N GLN A 338 -8.01 -9.64 -16.62
CA GLN A 338 -8.62 -9.30 -15.34
C GLN A 338 -8.03 -10.10 -14.17
N LEU A 339 -7.84 -11.43 -14.35
CA LEU A 339 -7.26 -12.28 -13.32
C LEU A 339 -5.81 -11.89 -13.00
N GLU A 340 -5.00 -11.59 -14.04
CA GLU A 340 -3.62 -11.13 -13.89
C GLU A 340 -3.55 -9.75 -13.21
N GLN A 341 -4.48 -8.86 -13.54
CA GLN A 341 -4.60 -7.56 -12.89
C GLN A 341 -4.96 -7.70 -11.40
N MET A 342 -5.92 -8.59 -11.06
CA MET A 342 -6.24 -8.89 -9.67
C MET A 342 -5.02 -9.44 -8.90
N GLN A 343 -4.20 -10.29 -9.53
CA GLN A 343 -2.96 -10.79 -8.91
C GLN A 343 -1.94 -9.66 -8.67
N LYS A 344 -1.76 -8.76 -9.62
CA LYS A 344 -0.87 -7.59 -9.49
C LYS A 344 -1.31 -6.62 -8.39
N MET A 345 -2.62 -6.51 -8.15
CA MET A 345 -3.19 -5.67 -7.08
C MET A 345 -3.08 -6.30 -5.68
N GLY A 346 -2.36 -7.41 -5.54
CA GLY A 346 -2.20 -8.11 -4.25
C GLY A 346 -3.24 -9.20 -4.01
N GLY A 347 -3.88 -9.69 -5.09
CA GLY A 347 -4.89 -10.74 -5.01
C GLY A 347 -6.21 -10.27 -4.39
N MET A 348 -7.03 -11.22 -3.97
CA MET A 348 -8.31 -10.93 -3.31
C MET A 348 -8.10 -10.29 -1.94
N GLU A 349 -7.10 -10.75 -1.20
CA GLU A 349 -6.73 -10.26 0.13
C GLU A 349 -6.30 -8.78 0.09
N GLY A 350 -5.39 -8.42 -0.83
CA GLY A 350 -4.92 -7.05 -1.01
C GLY A 350 -6.05 -6.07 -1.33
N ILE A 351 -7.00 -6.47 -2.18
CA ILE A 351 -8.14 -5.64 -2.56
C ILE A 351 -9.12 -5.48 -1.38
N MET A 352 -9.43 -6.56 -0.68
CA MET A 352 -10.37 -6.53 0.45
C MET A 352 -9.80 -5.81 1.67
N GLY A 353 -8.48 -5.90 1.92
CA GLY A 353 -7.79 -5.18 2.99
C GLY A 353 -7.82 -3.65 2.84
N MET A 354 -7.98 -3.15 1.60
CA MET A 354 -8.06 -1.72 1.30
C MET A 354 -9.48 -1.14 1.38
N MET A 355 -10.52 -2.00 1.42
CA MET A 355 -11.91 -1.53 1.44
C MET A 355 -12.43 -1.34 2.86
N PRO A 356 -13.06 -0.19 3.18
CA PRO A 356 -13.61 0.08 4.50
C PRO A 356 -14.68 -0.95 4.89
N GLY A 357 -14.61 -1.50 6.10
CA GLY A 357 -15.64 -2.41 6.65
C GLY A 357 -15.63 -3.83 6.10
N MET A 358 -14.74 -4.20 5.17
CA MET A 358 -14.72 -5.52 4.54
C MET A 358 -13.75 -6.52 5.19
N LYS A 359 -13.00 -6.12 6.22
CA LYS A 359 -12.04 -6.99 6.93
C LYS A 359 -12.64 -8.30 7.47
N LYS A 360 -13.86 -8.26 8.03
CA LYS A 360 -14.54 -9.48 8.50
C LYS A 360 -14.86 -10.46 7.37
N MET A 361 -15.11 -9.95 6.17
CA MET A 361 -15.36 -10.77 4.99
C MET A 361 -14.07 -11.28 4.35
N ALA A 362 -12.96 -10.54 4.43
CA ALA A 362 -11.65 -11.02 4.00
C ALA A 362 -11.27 -12.31 4.74
N LYS A 363 -11.44 -12.32 6.06
CA LYS A 363 -11.18 -13.51 6.90
C LYS A 363 -12.08 -14.70 6.55
N GLN A 364 -13.36 -14.46 6.25
CA GLN A 364 -14.28 -15.50 5.80
C GLN A 364 -13.94 -16.07 4.41
N VAL A 365 -13.37 -15.26 3.53
CA VAL A 365 -12.90 -15.66 2.19
C VAL A 365 -11.61 -16.47 2.30
N GLU A 366 -10.70 -16.10 3.18
CA GLU A 366 -9.48 -16.84 3.52
C GLU A 366 -9.83 -18.19 4.14
N ASP A 367 -10.70 -18.23 5.14
CA ASP A 367 -11.21 -19.46 5.76
C ASP A 367 -11.95 -20.37 4.75
N ALA A 368 -12.50 -19.81 3.68
CA ALA A 368 -13.13 -20.53 2.58
C ALA A 368 -12.12 -21.08 1.55
N GLY A 369 -10.82 -20.89 1.75
CA GLY A 369 -9.74 -21.41 0.88
C GLY A 369 -9.60 -20.66 -0.46
N PHE A 370 -9.98 -19.39 -0.52
CA PHE A 370 -9.75 -18.51 -1.65
C PHE A 370 -8.41 -17.80 -1.51
N ASP A 371 -7.36 -18.51 -1.87
CA ASP A 371 -6.01 -17.94 -1.92
C ASP A 371 -5.61 -17.54 -3.36
N ASP A 372 -4.49 -16.89 -3.50
CA ASP A 372 -3.90 -16.50 -4.78
C ASP A 372 -3.63 -17.70 -5.72
N SER A 373 -3.57 -18.93 -5.18
CA SER A 373 -3.35 -20.14 -5.96
C SER A 373 -4.53 -20.43 -6.89
N VAL A 374 -5.75 -20.07 -6.49
CA VAL A 374 -6.96 -20.23 -7.31
C VAL A 374 -6.87 -19.35 -8.56
N LEU A 375 -6.43 -18.08 -8.41
CA LEU A 375 -6.25 -17.17 -9.54
C LEU A 375 -5.16 -17.66 -10.48
N LYS A 376 -4.03 -18.13 -9.96
CA LYS A 376 -2.93 -18.70 -10.75
C LYS A 376 -3.37 -19.91 -11.55
N ARG A 377 -4.16 -20.83 -10.96
CA ARG A 377 -4.72 -22.01 -11.62
C ARG A 377 -5.65 -21.62 -12.78
N GLN A 378 -6.50 -20.62 -12.59
CA GLN A 378 -7.41 -20.15 -13.65
C GLN A 378 -6.62 -19.54 -14.82
N VAL A 379 -5.58 -18.75 -14.53
CA VAL A 379 -4.69 -18.21 -15.55
C VAL A 379 -3.97 -19.33 -16.31
N ALA A 380 -3.47 -20.36 -15.63
CA ALA A 380 -2.82 -21.52 -16.25
C ALA A 380 -3.75 -22.28 -17.21
N LEU A 381 -5.02 -22.48 -16.84
CA LEU A 381 -6.04 -23.06 -17.74
C LEU A 381 -6.22 -22.24 -19.02
N ILE A 382 -6.30 -20.91 -18.90
CA ILE A 382 -6.45 -20.02 -20.06
C ILE A 382 -5.17 -20.03 -20.92
N GLN A 383 -4.00 -20.06 -20.31
CA GLN A 383 -2.72 -20.14 -21.01
C GLN A 383 -2.56 -21.45 -21.80
N SER A 384 -3.09 -22.55 -21.28
CA SER A 384 -3.12 -23.86 -21.99
C SER A 384 -4.04 -23.89 -23.21
N MET A 385 -4.89 -22.88 -23.42
CA MET A 385 -5.74 -22.74 -24.61
C MET A 385 -4.95 -22.15 -25.78
N THR A 386 -5.28 -22.56 -27.01
CA THR A 386 -4.77 -21.91 -28.23
C THR A 386 -5.35 -20.48 -28.39
N LYS A 387 -4.72 -19.67 -29.25
CA LYS A 387 -5.22 -18.31 -29.55
C LYS A 387 -6.67 -18.32 -30.04
N LYS A 388 -7.04 -19.30 -30.89
CA LYS A 388 -8.39 -19.46 -31.42
C LYS A 388 -9.40 -19.85 -30.32
N GLU A 389 -9.02 -20.72 -29.39
CA GLU A 389 -9.86 -21.16 -28.30
C GLU A 389 -10.10 -20.04 -27.27
N ARG A 390 -9.09 -19.21 -27.03
CA ARG A 390 -9.22 -18.02 -26.17
C ARG A 390 -10.11 -16.95 -26.78
N ALA A 391 -10.02 -16.75 -28.08
CA ALA A 391 -10.85 -15.80 -28.82
C ALA A 391 -12.32 -16.23 -28.90
N ASN A 392 -12.55 -17.52 -29.09
CA ASN A 392 -13.89 -18.11 -29.25
C ASN A 392 -14.07 -19.36 -28.36
N PRO A 393 -14.48 -19.18 -27.10
CA PRO A 393 -14.68 -20.30 -26.16
C PRO A 393 -15.79 -21.28 -26.57
N ALA A 394 -16.65 -20.94 -27.54
CA ALA A 394 -17.73 -21.81 -28.00
C ALA A 394 -17.19 -23.09 -28.71
N ILE A 395 -15.96 -23.06 -29.23
CA ILE A 395 -15.34 -24.22 -29.93
C ILE A 395 -14.78 -25.27 -28.95
N LEU A 396 -14.87 -25.06 -27.63
CA LEU A 396 -14.32 -25.96 -26.62
C LEU A 396 -15.17 -27.23 -26.44
N GLN A 397 -14.92 -28.24 -27.28
CA GLN A 397 -15.53 -29.56 -27.19
C GLN A 397 -14.73 -30.50 -26.25
N ALA A 398 -15.26 -31.68 -25.98
CA ALA A 398 -14.73 -32.63 -24.98
C ALA A 398 -13.24 -32.94 -25.16
N SER A 399 -12.77 -33.21 -26.41
CA SER A 399 -11.36 -33.51 -26.67
C SER A 399 -10.43 -32.33 -26.39
N ARG A 400 -10.84 -31.12 -26.75
CA ARG A 400 -10.11 -29.87 -26.46
C ARG A 400 -10.05 -29.60 -24.96
N LYS A 401 -11.17 -29.80 -24.23
CA LYS A 401 -11.23 -29.64 -22.78
C LYS A 401 -10.28 -30.58 -22.06
N LYS A 402 -10.23 -31.88 -22.48
CA LYS A 402 -9.28 -32.84 -21.92
C LYS A 402 -7.82 -32.41 -22.14
N ARG A 403 -7.48 -31.94 -23.32
CA ARG A 403 -6.14 -31.47 -23.67
C ARG A 403 -5.74 -30.22 -22.83
N ILE A 404 -6.64 -29.24 -22.71
CA ILE A 404 -6.40 -28.00 -21.95
C ILE A 404 -6.21 -28.32 -20.46
N ALA A 405 -7.09 -29.11 -19.88
CA ALA A 405 -7.00 -29.50 -18.50
C ALA A 405 -5.69 -30.26 -18.19
N ARG A 406 -5.33 -31.23 -19.04
CA ARG A 406 -4.06 -31.97 -18.92
C ARG A 406 -2.84 -31.05 -19.05
N GLY A 407 -2.87 -30.07 -19.99
CA GLY A 407 -1.78 -29.12 -20.18
C GLY A 407 -1.59 -28.15 -19.02
N ALA A 408 -2.63 -27.91 -18.24
CA ALA A 408 -2.58 -27.08 -17.01
C ALA A 408 -2.38 -27.91 -15.73
N GLY A 409 -2.27 -29.24 -15.81
CA GLY A 409 -2.20 -30.11 -14.63
C GLY A 409 -3.47 -30.11 -13.78
N MET A 410 -4.65 -29.94 -14.40
CA MET A 410 -5.93 -29.76 -13.71
C MET A 410 -7.01 -30.68 -14.28
N GLU A 411 -8.14 -30.74 -13.58
CA GLU A 411 -9.28 -31.56 -14.00
C GLU A 411 -10.18 -30.84 -15.02
N VAL A 412 -10.88 -31.61 -15.85
CA VAL A 412 -11.88 -31.08 -16.80
C VAL A 412 -13.02 -30.34 -16.07
N SER A 413 -13.32 -30.75 -14.85
CA SER A 413 -14.28 -30.10 -13.95
C SER A 413 -13.90 -28.64 -13.68
N ASP A 414 -12.62 -28.34 -13.47
CA ASP A 414 -12.13 -26.99 -13.18
C ASP A 414 -12.21 -26.10 -14.39
N LEU A 415 -11.87 -26.64 -15.57
CA LEU A 415 -12.08 -25.94 -16.83
C LEU A 415 -13.56 -25.63 -17.10
N ASN A 416 -14.47 -26.55 -16.78
CA ASN A 416 -15.91 -26.31 -16.94
C ASN A 416 -16.40 -25.20 -16.00
N LYS A 417 -15.88 -25.13 -14.76
CA LYS A 417 -16.17 -24.03 -13.82
C LYS A 417 -15.69 -22.69 -14.37
N LEU A 418 -14.47 -22.64 -14.92
CA LEU A 418 -13.91 -21.44 -15.55
C LEU A 418 -14.75 -20.98 -16.75
N ILE A 419 -15.18 -21.90 -17.64
CA ILE A 419 -16.04 -21.58 -18.78
C ILE A 419 -17.42 -21.06 -18.31
N LYS A 420 -18.00 -21.64 -17.25
CA LYS A 420 -19.25 -21.19 -16.67
C LYS A 420 -19.11 -19.76 -16.12
N MET A 421 -18.04 -19.49 -15.38
CA MET A 421 -17.71 -18.16 -14.86
C MET A 421 -17.58 -17.13 -16.01
N HIS A 422 -16.81 -17.46 -17.05
CA HIS A 422 -16.66 -16.61 -18.22
C HIS A 422 -18.01 -16.27 -18.87
N ARG A 423 -18.90 -17.26 -19.07
CA ARG A 423 -20.23 -17.03 -19.65
C ARG A 423 -21.07 -16.08 -18.81
N GLN A 424 -21.09 -16.30 -17.49
CA GLN A 424 -21.82 -15.45 -16.56
C GLN A 424 -21.33 -13.99 -16.58
N MET A 425 -19.99 -13.81 -16.62
CA MET A 425 -19.40 -12.47 -16.75
C MET A 425 -19.73 -11.84 -18.11
N ALA A 426 -19.64 -12.58 -19.19
CA ALA A 426 -19.99 -12.09 -20.52
C ALA A 426 -21.46 -11.66 -20.61
N ASP A 427 -22.38 -12.43 -20.02
CA ASP A 427 -23.81 -12.10 -19.98
C ASP A 427 -24.09 -10.85 -19.12
N MET A 428 -23.42 -10.73 -17.98
CA MET A 428 -23.51 -9.54 -17.14
C MET A 428 -23.01 -8.30 -17.88
N MET A 429 -21.86 -8.40 -18.52
CA MET A 429 -21.27 -7.31 -19.31
C MET A 429 -22.15 -6.89 -20.49
N LYS A 430 -22.74 -7.86 -21.18
CA LYS A 430 -23.69 -7.60 -22.27
C LYS A 430 -24.94 -6.87 -21.79
N LYS A 431 -25.44 -7.19 -20.58
CA LYS A 431 -26.56 -6.47 -19.95
C LYS A 431 -26.17 -5.04 -19.59
N MET A 432 -24.99 -4.84 -19.01
CA MET A 432 -24.47 -3.52 -18.66
C MET A 432 -24.20 -2.65 -19.89
N GLY A 433 -23.64 -3.20 -20.95
CA GLY A 433 -23.41 -2.49 -22.21
C GLY A 433 -24.69 -1.99 -22.90
N LYS A 434 -25.82 -2.71 -22.73
CA LYS A 434 -27.14 -2.31 -23.24
C LYS A 434 -27.81 -1.20 -22.42
N MET A 435 -27.43 -1.00 -21.17
CA MET A 435 -28.07 -0.04 -20.26
C MET A 435 -27.60 1.41 -20.45
N GLY A 436 -26.57 1.68 -21.24
CA GLY A 436 -26.02 3.00 -21.49
C GLY A 436 -25.48 3.71 -20.23
N LYS A 437 -24.76 4.85 -20.41
CA LYS A 437 -24.15 5.60 -19.31
C LYS A 437 -25.12 6.04 -18.20
N GLY A 438 -26.36 6.40 -18.57
CA GLY A 438 -27.40 6.84 -17.60
C GLY A 438 -28.04 5.70 -16.78
N GLY A 439 -28.17 4.50 -17.35
CA GLY A 439 -28.70 3.33 -16.65
C GLY A 439 -27.72 2.75 -15.64
N MET A 440 -26.41 2.79 -15.96
CA MET A 440 -25.35 2.34 -15.09
C MET A 440 -25.25 3.18 -13.81
N MET A 441 -25.37 4.50 -13.94
CA MET A 441 -25.37 5.43 -12.81
C MET A 441 -26.61 5.29 -11.91
N LYS A 442 -27.77 5.05 -12.52
CA LYS A 442 -29.04 4.84 -11.79
C LYS A 442 -29.05 3.51 -11.02
N GLN A 443 -28.42 2.46 -11.53
CA GLN A 443 -28.32 1.15 -10.87
C GLN A 443 -27.22 1.12 -9.79
N ALA A 444 -26.10 1.82 -9.99
CA ALA A 444 -25.08 2.04 -8.97
C ALA A 444 -25.66 2.85 -7.79
N MET A 445 -26.44 3.89 -8.07
CA MET A 445 -27.14 4.68 -7.06
C MET A 445 -28.24 3.86 -6.33
N LYS A 446 -28.99 3.01 -7.05
CA LYS A 446 -30.02 2.15 -6.46
C LYS A 446 -29.42 1.00 -5.62
N GLY A 447 -28.23 0.52 -5.96
CA GLY A 447 -27.45 -0.43 -5.15
C GLY A 447 -26.86 0.20 -3.88
N MET A 448 -26.48 1.47 -3.93
CA MET A 448 -26.04 2.26 -2.76
C MET A 448 -27.21 2.68 -1.84
N MET A 449 -28.43 2.83 -2.37
CA MET A 449 -29.63 3.18 -1.61
C MET A 449 -30.48 1.97 -1.16
N GLY A 450 -30.04 0.72 -1.39
CA GLY A 450 -30.71 -0.50 -0.92
C GLY A 450 -30.60 -0.66 0.58
N LYS A 451 -31.75 -0.63 1.27
CA LYS A 451 -32.04 -0.93 2.68
C LYS A 451 -30.81 -1.02 3.61
N GLY A 452 -30.34 0.12 4.13
CA GLY A 452 -29.42 0.17 5.28
C GLY A 452 -28.16 1.01 5.14
N GLY A 453 -27.87 1.61 3.97
CA GLY A 453 -26.69 2.46 3.78
C GLY A 453 -27.08 3.92 3.61
N GLY A 454 -26.78 4.77 4.60
CA GLY A 454 -26.92 6.22 4.49
C GLY A 454 -25.99 6.78 3.41
N LEU A 455 -26.39 7.89 2.79
CA LEU A 455 -25.58 8.70 1.88
C LEU A 455 -24.22 9.06 2.52
N PRO A 456 -23.14 9.19 1.74
CA PRO A 456 -21.88 9.73 2.25
C PRO A 456 -22.15 11.10 2.90
N ALA A 457 -21.64 11.30 4.09
CA ALA A 457 -21.81 12.52 4.86
C ALA A 457 -21.30 13.73 4.04
N GLY A 458 -22.23 14.62 3.68
CA GLY A 458 -21.94 15.86 2.96
C GLY A 458 -22.79 16.17 1.73
N MET A 459 -23.70 15.27 1.30
CA MET A 459 -24.64 15.58 0.22
C MET A 459 -26.04 15.86 0.74
N PRO A 460 -26.68 17.01 0.35
CA PRO A 460 -28.08 17.29 0.68
C PRO A 460 -29.02 16.28 0.03
N ALA A 461 -30.06 15.85 0.77
CA ALA A 461 -31.01 14.83 0.35
C ALA A 461 -31.93 15.23 -0.82
N ASP A 462 -31.93 16.50 -1.25
CA ASP A 462 -32.82 17.09 -2.26
C ASP A 462 -32.10 17.66 -3.49
N MET A 463 -31.01 17.08 -3.95
CA MET A 463 -30.34 17.55 -5.17
C MET A 463 -31.01 17.01 -6.44
N ASP A 464 -31.43 17.93 -7.31
CA ASP A 464 -31.93 17.66 -8.66
C ASP A 464 -30.83 16.93 -9.49
N PRO A 465 -31.18 15.87 -10.25
CA PRO A 465 -30.24 15.11 -11.10
C PRO A 465 -29.35 15.95 -12.01
N LYS A 466 -29.85 17.12 -12.44
CA LYS A 466 -29.11 18.09 -13.29
C LYS A 466 -27.99 18.82 -12.52
N GLN A 467 -28.15 19.03 -11.23
CA GLN A 467 -27.11 19.64 -10.38
C GLN A 467 -25.98 18.65 -10.05
N LEU A 468 -26.30 17.37 -9.93
CA LEU A 468 -25.30 16.28 -9.79
C LEU A 468 -24.41 16.16 -11.03
N GLU A 469 -24.97 16.32 -12.22
CA GLU A 469 -24.23 16.29 -13.49
C GLU A 469 -23.29 17.49 -13.66
N ALA A 470 -23.72 18.66 -13.17
CA ALA A 470 -22.92 19.88 -13.18
C ALA A 470 -21.75 19.83 -12.16
N THR A 471 -21.98 19.19 -11.03
CA THR A 471 -20.94 19.00 -9.97
C THR A 471 -19.92 17.94 -10.40
N ALA A 472 -20.34 16.87 -11.05
CA ALA A 472 -19.46 15.85 -11.63
C ALA A 472 -18.60 16.43 -12.80
N LYS A 473 -19.13 17.39 -13.57
CA LYS A 473 -18.37 18.11 -14.59
C LYS A 473 -17.37 19.12 -14.01
N LYS A 474 -17.63 19.70 -12.85
CA LYS A 474 -16.73 20.62 -12.15
C LYS A 474 -15.56 19.90 -11.45
N LEU A 475 -15.72 18.62 -11.08
CA LEU A 475 -14.69 17.76 -10.49
C LEU A 475 -13.78 17.07 -11.52
N GLY A 476 -13.67 17.63 -12.73
CA GLY A 476 -12.69 17.22 -13.75
C GLY A 476 -12.91 15.80 -14.26
N GLY A 477 -13.89 15.66 -15.10
CA GLY A 477 -14.36 14.51 -15.88
C GLY A 477 -13.39 13.43 -16.30
N LYS A 478 -12.82 12.67 -15.37
CA LYS A 478 -12.20 11.37 -15.61
C LYS A 478 -12.40 10.49 -14.36
N MET A 479 -13.60 9.96 -14.17
CA MET A 479 -13.73 8.71 -13.43
C MET A 479 -13.43 7.55 -14.39
N PRO A 480 -12.39 6.75 -14.17
CA PRO A 480 -12.28 5.44 -14.81
C PRO A 480 -13.43 4.58 -14.29
N GLY A 481 -14.12 3.92 -15.21
CA GLY A 481 -15.27 3.06 -14.90
C GLY A 481 -14.95 2.10 -13.78
N GLY A 482 -15.80 2.10 -12.76
CA GLY A 482 -15.70 1.19 -11.61
C GLY A 482 -15.56 -0.26 -12.06
N LEU A 483 -14.76 -1.02 -11.35
CA LEU A 483 -14.61 -2.47 -11.51
C LEU A 483 -15.99 -3.15 -11.56
N PRO A 484 -16.36 -3.84 -12.63
CA PRO A 484 -17.63 -4.55 -12.71
C PRO A 484 -17.59 -5.73 -11.74
N GLY A 485 -18.46 -5.73 -10.74
CA GLY A 485 -18.64 -6.83 -9.81
C GLY A 485 -18.67 -6.49 -8.32
N LEU A 486 -18.44 -5.22 -7.93
CA LEU A 486 -18.38 -4.80 -6.53
C LEU A 486 -19.49 -3.81 -6.12
N GLY A 487 -20.67 -3.88 -6.74
CA GLY A 487 -21.84 -3.04 -6.43
C GLY A 487 -22.92 -3.79 -5.69
N GLY A 488 -23.12 -3.49 -4.46
CA GLY A 488 -24.31 -3.47 -3.62
C GLY A 488 -25.33 -4.63 -3.68
N GLY A 489 -25.25 -5.48 -2.74
CA GLY A 489 -26.21 -6.54 -2.43
C GLY A 489 -25.45 -7.77 -1.99
N GLY A 490 -25.60 -8.19 -0.74
CA GLY A 490 -24.87 -9.26 -0.03
C GLY A 490 -23.94 -10.06 -0.93
N LEU A 491 -22.65 -10.00 -0.65
CA LEU A 491 -21.61 -10.58 -1.49
C LEU A 491 -21.96 -12.03 -1.83
N GLN A 492 -22.67 -12.24 -2.92
CA GLN A 492 -22.57 -13.47 -3.65
C GLN A 492 -21.24 -13.38 -4.42
N LEU A 493 -20.24 -14.14 -3.95
CA LEU A 493 -19.05 -14.44 -4.73
C LEU A 493 -19.46 -14.69 -6.18
N PRO A 494 -18.73 -14.21 -7.17
CA PRO A 494 -19.04 -14.47 -8.57
C PRO A 494 -19.40 -15.93 -8.73
N PRO A 495 -20.57 -16.27 -9.32
CA PRO A 495 -21.03 -17.64 -9.40
C PRO A 495 -19.98 -18.44 -10.17
N GLY A 496 -19.44 -19.47 -9.56
CA GLY A 496 -18.36 -20.31 -10.08
C GLY A 496 -17.13 -20.44 -9.18
N LEU A 497 -16.89 -19.52 -8.26
CA LEU A 497 -15.76 -19.62 -7.32
C LEU A 497 -16.06 -20.50 -6.09
N SER A 498 -17.32 -20.65 -5.70
CA SER A 498 -17.74 -21.44 -4.54
C SER A 498 -17.45 -22.95 -4.62
N GLY A 499 -17.01 -23.46 -5.75
CA GLY A 499 -16.71 -24.89 -5.95
C GLY A 499 -15.23 -25.28 -5.89
N PHE A 500 -14.29 -24.35 -5.72
CA PHE A 500 -12.86 -24.65 -5.75
C PHE A 500 -12.23 -24.94 -4.37
N GLY A 501 -12.96 -24.65 -3.27
CA GLY A 501 -12.42 -24.71 -1.91
C GLY A 501 -12.59 -26.06 -1.19
N LYS A 502 -13.15 -27.12 -1.80
CA LYS A 502 -13.28 -28.43 -1.15
C LYS A 502 -12.53 -29.50 -1.92
N LYS A 503 -11.26 -29.70 -1.62
CA LYS A 503 -10.57 -30.99 -1.58
C LYS A 503 -9.30 -30.84 -0.74
N LYS A 504 -9.17 -31.78 0.19
CA LYS A 504 -8.02 -32.01 1.07
C LYS A 504 -6.70 -31.96 0.35
#